data_29b1010ac54dd524e40216e56056a6d7
#
_entry.id   29b1010ac54dd524e40216e56056a6d7
#
_cell.length_a   1.000
_cell.length_b   1.000
_cell.length_c   1.000
_cell.angle_alpha   90.00
_cell.angle_beta   90.00
_cell.angle_gamma   90.00
#
_symmetry.space_group_name_H-M   'P 1'
#
loop_
_entity.id
_entity.type
_entity.pdbx_description
1 polymer ?
#
loop_
_entity_poly.entity_id
_entity_poly.type
_entity_poly.pdbx_seq_one_letter_code
_entity_poly.pdbx_strand_id
1 'polypeptide(L)'
;MAGHGTDIDFCTLGMFIIDEIEFPPPKPPVRDIVGGAGTYSALGARIFSPPPQSRSVGWIVDCGSDFPRQLRDYIAQWDTGVLLRETPDRLTTRGWNGYVGGNEHRAFRYLTPKLRLDHQALQGTPLLWSRSFHLICSPSRCIDLVENILTLRKQQDKSAEARRPIFIWEPVPDLCTTDEFDNCLKALRYIDIISPNHGELGGFFGKNTHGPDHADYRAIEELTSQWLDSGIGPDGKGAAVVRCGKDGCLMACKGQRKWMPAYHQSAEKVADPTGGGNSFLGGLAVGVLRSGSSSIMDNVENGAVWGSISASFAIEQVGMPVLSHSAQGETWNGVCVQDRLSDFKQRLASYVQP
;
A
#
# COMPACT_ATOMS: atom_id res chain seq x y z
N MET A 1 0.04 -36.65 0.06
CA MET A 1 0.54 -35.65 -0.92
C MET A 1 -0.08 -34.31 -0.51
N ALA A 2 0.67 -33.49 0.21
CA ALA A 2 0.24 -32.12 0.53
C ALA A 2 0.23 -31.33 -0.77
N GLY A 3 -0.95 -30.83 -1.16
CA GLY A 3 -1.09 -29.99 -2.32
C GLY A 3 -0.18 -28.77 -2.17
N HIS A 4 0.60 -28.48 -3.21
CA HIS A 4 1.35 -27.24 -3.32
C HIS A 4 0.34 -26.08 -3.40
N GLY A 5 -0.08 -25.57 -2.22
CA GLY A 5 -0.77 -24.31 -2.15
C GLY A 5 0.15 -23.25 -2.75
N THR A 6 -0.39 -22.36 -3.57
CA THR A 6 0.36 -21.24 -4.13
C THR A 6 0.99 -20.46 -2.98
N ASP A 7 2.32 -20.30 -2.95
CA ASP A 7 2.99 -19.47 -1.98
C ASP A 7 2.45 -18.03 -2.09
N ILE A 8 2.08 -17.44 -0.96
CA ILE A 8 1.57 -16.07 -0.93
C ILE A 8 2.75 -15.11 -0.79
N ASP A 9 2.98 -14.30 -1.82
CA ASP A 9 4.04 -13.29 -1.81
C ASP A 9 3.67 -12.08 -0.97
N PHE A 10 2.43 -11.66 -1.07
CA PHE A 10 1.94 -10.42 -0.45
C PHE A 10 0.60 -10.65 0.24
N CYS A 11 0.43 -10.04 1.42
CA CYS A 11 -0.87 -9.93 2.08
C CYS A 11 -1.03 -8.53 2.67
N THR A 12 -2.20 -7.92 2.46
CA THR A 12 -2.56 -6.66 3.14
C THR A 12 -3.59 -6.91 4.24
N LEU A 13 -3.41 -6.23 5.38
CA LEU A 13 -4.41 -6.12 6.44
C LEU A 13 -5.19 -4.79 6.38
N GLY A 14 -5.12 -4.09 5.24
CA GLY A 14 -6.02 -2.98 4.93
C GLY A 14 -7.43 -3.49 4.65
N MET A 15 -8.42 -2.68 4.97
CA MET A 15 -9.84 -3.03 4.74
C MET A 15 -10.21 -2.87 3.28
N PHE A 16 -11.16 -3.71 2.84
CA PHE A 16 -12.03 -3.45 1.71
C PHE A 16 -13.14 -2.49 2.14
N ILE A 17 -13.46 -1.51 1.31
CA ILE A 17 -14.54 -0.53 1.54
C ILE A 17 -15.32 -0.37 0.24
N ILE A 18 -16.64 -0.30 0.33
CA ILE A 18 -17.46 0.20 -0.77
C ILE A 18 -17.56 1.71 -0.62
N ASP A 19 -16.98 2.45 -1.56
CA ASP A 19 -16.96 3.90 -1.54
C ASP A 19 -18.15 4.52 -2.26
N GLU A 20 -18.67 5.62 -1.71
CA GLU A 20 -19.56 6.56 -2.37
C GLU A 20 -18.82 7.89 -2.53
N ILE A 21 -18.78 8.44 -3.74
CA ILE A 21 -18.13 9.72 -4.03
C ILE A 21 -19.18 10.75 -4.38
N GLU A 22 -19.25 11.82 -3.62
CA GLU A 22 -20.10 12.98 -3.88
C GLU A 22 -19.25 14.12 -4.44
N PHE A 23 -19.55 14.48 -5.69
CA PHE A 23 -18.86 15.57 -6.37
C PHE A 23 -19.62 16.88 -6.20
N PRO A 24 -18.94 18.04 -6.34
CA PRO A 24 -19.63 19.32 -6.44
C PRO A 24 -20.61 19.33 -7.63
N PRO A 25 -21.77 20.00 -7.49
CA PRO A 25 -22.69 20.20 -8.62
C PRO A 25 -21.98 20.82 -9.82
N PRO A 26 -22.35 20.46 -11.06
CA PRO A 26 -23.47 19.63 -11.45
C PRO A 26 -23.18 18.11 -11.59
N LYS A 27 -21.99 17.64 -11.18
CA LYS A 27 -21.58 16.26 -11.34
C LYS A 27 -22.35 15.35 -10.36
N PRO A 28 -23.03 14.29 -10.84
CA PRO A 28 -23.77 13.39 -9.96
C PRO A 28 -22.83 12.56 -9.08
N PRO A 29 -23.30 12.10 -7.90
CA PRO A 29 -22.53 11.17 -7.07
C PRO A 29 -22.34 9.82 -7.75
N VAL A 30 -21.23 9.16 -7.46
CA VAL A 30 -20.94 7.79 -7.90
C VAL A 30 -20.96 6.89 -6.67
N ARG A 31 -21.64 5.75 -6.80
CA ARG A 31 -21.86 4.79 -5.70
C ARG A 31 -21.32 3.42 -6.06
N ASP A 32 -21.20 2.57 -5.02
CA ASP A 32 -20.75 1.19 -5.13
C ASP A 32 -19.39 1.05 -5.82
N ILE A 33 -18.47 1.98 -5.50
CA ILE A 33 -17.10 1.95 -6.01
C ILE A 33 -16.27 1.01 -5.13
N VAL A 34 -15.53 0.12 -5.75
CA VAL A 34 -14.51 -0.68 -5.06
C VAL A 34 -13.42 0.25 -4.52
N GLY A 35 -13.20 0.22 -3.22
CA GLY A 35 -12.26 1.11 -2.53
C GLY A 35 -11.67 0.47 -1.29
N GLY A 36 -11.05 1.30 -0.48
CA GLY A 36 -10.34 0.91 0.73
C GLY A 36 -8.86 0.63 0.49
N ALA A 37 -8.06 0.92 1.52
CA ALA A 37 -6.60 0.78 1.47
C ALA A 37 -6.14 -0.63 1.11
N GLY A 38 -6.81 -1.66 1.63
CA GLY A 38 -6.51 -3.05 1.32
C GLY A 38 -6.70 -3.39 -0.14
N THR A 39 -7.77 -2.90 -0.74
CA THR A 39 -8.07 -3.14 -2.15
C THR A 39 -7.03 -2.50 -3.08
N TYR A 40 -6.69 -1.24 -2.82
CA TYR A 40 -5.67 -0.55 -3.62
C TYR A 40 -4.28 -1.17 -3.43
N SER A 41 -3.93 -1.63 -2.23
CA SER A 41 -2.67 -2.33 -2.02
C SER A 41 -2.64 -3.69 -2.74
N ALA A 42 -3.73 -4.46 -2.68
CA ALA A 42 -3.85 -5.71 -3.42
C ALA A 42 -3.76 -5.48 -4.94
N LEU A 43 -4.43 -4.43 -5.44
CA LEU A 43 -4.31 -4.01 -6.83
C LEU A 43 -2.86 -3.69 -7.21
N GLY A 44 -2.16 -2.87 -6.42
CA GLY A 44 -0.78 -2.49 -6.70
C GLY A 44 0.16 -3.69 -6.78
N ALA A 45 -0.01 -4.69 -5.90
CA ALA A 45 0.71 -5.95 -5.97
C ALA A 45 0.31 -6.78 -7.21
N ARG A 46 -0.99 -6.79 -7.56
CA ARG A 46 -1.53 -7.55 -8.69
C ARG A 46 -1.03 -7.03 -10.05
N ILE A 47 -0.85 -5.73 -10.20
CA ILE A 47 -0.33 -5.11 -11.43
C ILE A 47 1.00 -5.75 -11.84
N PHE A 48 1.88 -6.06 -10.88
CA PHE A 48 3.15 -6.75 -11.14
C PHE A 48 3.10 -8.27 -10.93
N SER A 49 1.91 -8.82 -10.77
CA SER A 49 1.70 -10.26 -10.56
C SER A 49 0.65 -10.79 -11.56
N PRO A 50 0.98 -10.86 -12.86
CA PRO A 50 0.09 -11.52 -13.82
C PRO A 50 -0.02 -13.03 -13.51
N PRO A 51 -1.05 -13.75 -14.00
CA PRO A 51 -1.15 -15.19 -13.84
C PRO A 51 0.13 -15.92 -14.32
N PRO A 52 0.58 -16.96 -13.60
CA PRO A 52 -0.05 -17.58 -12.41
C PRO A 52 0.26 -16.88 -11.09
N GLN A 53 1.14 -15.87 -11.05
CA GLN A 53 1.53 -15.17 -9.83
C GLN A 53 0.41 -14.30 -9.23
N SER A 54 -0.66 -14.02 -9.96
CA SER A 54 -1.82 -13.29 -9.46
C SER A 54 -2.37 -13.86 -8.15
N ARG A 55 -2.37 -15.19 -8.02
CA ARG A 55 -2.85 -15.90 -6.84
C ARG A 55 -1.92 -15.82 -5.63
N SER A 56 -0.68 -15.34 -5.81
CA SER A 56 0.22 -15.03 -4.70
C SER A 56 -0.09 -13.68 -4.02
N VAL A 57 -1.07 -12.92 -4.53
CA VAL A 57 -1.56 -11.66 -3.95
C VAL A 57 -2.73 -11.95 -3.03
N GLY A 58 -2.49 -11.98 -1.73
CA GLY A 58 -3.48 -12.27 -0.69
C GLY A 58 -4.11 -11.01 -0.11
N TRP A 59 -5.40 -11.06 0.13
CA TRP A 59 -6.18 -10.03 0.83
C TRP A 59 -7.53 -10.58 1.27
N ILE A 60 -8.25 -9.83 2.12
CA ILE A 60 -9.50 -10.27 2.70
C ILE A 60 -10.60 -9.26 2.37
N VAL A 61 -11.74 -9.76 1.93
CA VAL A 61 -12.96 -8.99 1.69
C VAL A 61 -14.07 -9.53 2.56
N ASP A 62 -14.55 -8.72 3.50
CA ASP A 62 -15.69 -9.05 4.33
C ASP A 62 -16.97 -8.61 3.64
N CYS A 63 -17.71 -9.60 3.13
CA CYS A 63 -18.95 -9.42 2.41
C CYS A 63 -20.12 -9.40 3.41
N GLY A 64 -20.67 -8.22 3.67
CA GLY A 64 -21.90 -8.07 4.46
C GLY A 64 -23.14 -8.53 3.69
N SER A 65 -24.30 -8.48 4.36
CA SER A 65 -25.59 -8.87 3.77
C SER A 65 -25.99 -8.03 2.54
N ASP A 66 -25.41 -6.84 2.39
CA ASP A 66 -25.65 -5.88 1.30
C ASP A 66 -24.57 -5.89 0.22
N PHE A 67 -23.66 -6.89 0.21
CA PHE A 67 -22.53 -6.92 -0.71
C PHE A 67 -23.00 -7.11 -2.17
N PRO A 68 -22.76 -6.15 -3.10
CA PRO A 68 -23.23 -6.24 -4.46
C PRO A 68 -22.58 -7.39 -5.24
N ARG A 69 -23.40 -8.18 -5.95
CA ARG A 69 -22.90 -9.29 -6.79
C ARG A 69 -21.92 -8.81 -7.86
N GLN A 70 -22.18 -7.64 -8.46
CA GLN A 70 -21.30 -7.07 -9.49
C GLN A 70 -19.88 -6.81 -8.96
N LEU A 71 -19.74 -6.39 -7.70
CA LEU A 71 -18.42 -6.18 -7.09
C LEU A 71 -17.70 -7.51 -6.84
N ARG A 72 -18.43 -8.57 -6.51
CA ARG A 72 -17.86 -9.92 -6.39
C ARG A 72 -17.32 -10.41 -7.74
N ASP A 73 -18.10 -10.27 -8.80
CA ASP A 73 -17.70 -10.64 -10.16
C ASP A 73 -16.50 -9.81 -10.63
N TYR A 74 -16.48 -8.52 -10.28
CA TYR A 74 -15.37 -7.62 -10.59
C TYR A 74 -14.06 -8.02 -9.88
N ILE A 75 -14.12 -8.31 -8.57
CA ILE A 75 -12.97 -8.76 -7.79
C ILE A 75 -12.42 -10.09 -8.34
N ALA A 76 -13.31 -11.00 -8.74
CA ALA A 76 -12.94 -12.30 -9.27
C ALA A 76 -12.11 -12.20 -10.58
N GLN A 77 -12.30 -11.15 -11.39
CA GLN A 77 -11.54 -10.93 -12.63
C GLN A 77 -10.04 -10.71 -12.37
N TRP A 78 -9.66 -10.28 -11.18
CA TRP A 78 -8.25 -10.07 -10.85
C TRP A 78 -7.50 -11.38 -10.62
N ASP A 79 -8.20 -12.51 -10.45
CA ASP A 79 -7.65 -13.85 -10.19
C ASP A 79 -6.60 -13.87 -9.07
N THR A 80 -6.86 -13.15 -7.97
CA THR A 80 -5.96 -13.06 -6.81
C THR A 80 -6.23 -14.14 -5.77
N GLY A 81 -5.35 -14.24 -4.77
CA GLY A 81 -5.55 -15.06 -3.57
C GLY A 81 -6.50 -14.41 -2.55
N VAL A 82 -7.57 -13.77 -3.02
CA VAL A 82 -8.58 -13.13 -2.18
C VAL A 82 -9.35 -14.14 -1.34
N LEU A 83 -9.57 -13.82 -0.07
CA LEU A 83 -10.51 -14.53 0.80
C LEU A 83 -11.78 -13.69 0.91
N LEU A 84 -12.87 -14.15 0.26
CA LEU A 84 -14.20 -13.59 0.45
C LEU A 84 -14.82 -14.24 1.70
N ARG A 85 -15.06 -13.45 2.76
CA ARG A 85 -15.69 -13.93 3.99
C ARG A 85 -17.12 -13.42 4.07
N GLU A 86 -18.07 -14.34 4.17
CA GLU A 86 -19.48 -13.98 4.35
C GLU A 86 -19.73 -13.55 5.78
N THR A 87 -20.29 -12.36 5.97
CA THR A 87 -20.64 -11.77 7.27
C THR A 87 -22.08 -11.29 7.23
N PRO A 88 -23.07 -12.21 7.17
CA PRO A 88 -24.48 -11.88 6.93
C PRO A 88 -25.13 -11.05 8.04
N ASP A 89 -24.57 -11.08 9.25
CA ASP A 89 -25.09 -10.39 10.43
C ASP A 89 -24.75 -8.88 10.46
N ARG A 90 -24.05 -8.38 9.45
CA ARG A 90 -23.69 -6.97 9.33
C ARG A 90 -23.73 -6.48 7.89
N LEU A 91 -23.76 -5.15 7.73
CA LEU A 91 -23.55 -4.53 6.42
C LEU A 91 -22.05 -4.52 6.07
N THR A 92 -21.74 -4.51 4.78
CA THR A 92 -20.39 -4.29 4.27
C THR A 92 -19.86 -2.95 4.75
N THR A 93 -18.55 -2.86 4.99
CA THR A 93 -17.92 -1.57 5.32
C THR A 93 -18.07 -0.61 4.15
N ARG A 94 -18.72 0.53 4.38
CA ARG A 94 -18.96 1.59 3.40
C ARG A 94 -18.34 2.90 3.87
N GLY A 95 -17.80 3.65 2.91
CA GLY A 95 -17.23 4.97 3.10
C GLY A 95 -17.90 6.00 2.19
N TRP A 96 -18.05 7.22 2.68
CA TRP A 96 -18.44 8.37 1.90
C TRP A 96 -17.25 9.32 1.74
N ASN A 97 -17.03 9.73 0.51
CA ASN A 97 -16.04 10.71 0.14
C ASN A 97 -16.74 11.91 -0.50
N GLY A 98 -16.54 13.12 0.03
CA GLY A 98 -17.18 14.32 -0.49
C GLY A 98 -16.24 15.51 -0.51
N TYR A 99 -16.50 16.44 -1.41
CA TYR A 99 -15.79 17.70 -1.50
C TYR A 99 -16.60 18.76 -0.73
N VAL A 100 -16.12 19.14 0.45
CA VAL A 100 -16.79 20.13 1.30
C VAL A 100 -16.27 21.53 0.98
N GLY A 101 -17.20 22.46 0.71
CA GLY A 101 -16.87 23.89 0.59
C GLY A 101 -16.31 24.35 -0.76
N GLY A 102 -16.50 23.60 -1.84
CA GLY A 102 -16.10 24.02 -3.19
C GLY A 102 -14.60 24.02 -3.47
N ASN A 103 -13.79 23.53 -2.54
CA ASN A 103 -12.33 23.47 -2.63
C ASN A 103 -11.80 22.06 -2.34
N GLU A 104 -10.58 21.84 -2.76
CA GLU A 104 -9.78 20.62 -2.84
C GLU A 104 -9.73 19.70 -1.59
N HIS A 105 -10.39 20.06 -0.49
CA HIS A 105 -10.41 19.23 0.73
C HIS A 105 -11.49 18.16 0.63
N ARG A 106 -11.04 16.94 0.42
CA ARG A 106 -11.87 15.75 0.45
C ARG A 106 -12.13 15.32 1.89
N ALA A 107 -13.41 15.32 2.29
CA ALA A 107 -13.83 14.76 3.57
C ALA A 107 -14.14 13.26 3.40
N PHE A 108 -13.79 12.47 4.42
CA PHE A 108 -14.10 11.05 4.48
C PHE A 108 -14.87 10.73 5.76
N ARG A 109 -15.90 9.86 5.65
CA ARG A 109 -16.59 9.28 6.80
C ARG A 109 -17.03 7.86 6.53
N TYR A 110 -17.02 7.01 7.55
CA TYR A 110 -17.63 5.70 7.46
C TYR A 110 -19.17 5.82 7.51
N LEU A 111 -19.86 5.12 6.60
CA LEU A 111 -21.32 5.01 6.59
C LEU A 111 -21.81 3.79 7.38
N THR A 112 -20.96 2.79 7.54
CA THR A 112 -21.20 1.58 8.33
C THR A 112 -20.06 1.36 9.31
N PRO A 113 -20.24 0.58 10.39
CA PRO A 113 -19.15 0.24 11.30
C PRO A 113 -18.00 -0.44 10.56
N LYS A 114 -16.78 0.09 10.73
CA LYS A 114 -15.57 -0.48 10.14
C LYS A 114 -15.17 -1.79 10.79
N LEU A 115 -14.80 -2.77 9.97
CA LEU A 115 -14.25 -4.05 10.41
C LEU A 115 -12.76 -4.07 10.12
N ARG A 116 -11.95 -3.78 11.14
CA ARG A 116 -10.49 -3.86 11.01
C ARG A 116 -10.04 -5.32 10.99
N LEU A 117 -9.17 -5.63 10.03
CA LEU A 117 -8.53 -6.94 9.95
C LEU A 117 -7.39 -7.03 10.95
N ASP A 118 -7.32 -8.13 11.68
CA ASP A 118 -6.24 -8.44 12.62
C ASP A 118 -5.61 -9.81 12.30
N HIS A 119 -4.67 -10.24 13.15
CA HIS A 119 -3.99 -11.51 13.01
C HIS A 119 -4.93 -12.73 13.06
N GLN A 120 -6.08 -12.62 13.76
CA GLN A 120 -7.06 -13.72 13.84
C GLN A 120 -7.69 -14.01 12.46
N ALA A 121 -7.82 -12.95 11.63
CA ALA A 121 -8.32 -13.11 10.27
C ALA A 121 -7.39 -13.96 9.37
N LEU A 122 -6.14 -14.15 9.76
CA LEU A 122 -5.15 -14.96 9.05
C LEU A 122 -5.13 -16.42 9.53
N GLN A 123 -5.67 -16.69 10.73
CA GLN A 123 -5.58 -18.00 11.36
C GLN A 123 -6.30 -19.07 10.53
N GLY A 124 -5.60 -20.19 10.27
CA GLY A 124 -6.15 -21.29 9.46
C GLY A 124 -6.24 -21.00 7.96
N THR A 125 -5.67 -19.89 7.49
CA THR A 125 -5.63 -19.51 6.08
C THR A 125 -4.21 -19.56 5.51
N PRO A 126 -4.04 -19.72 4.19
CA PRO A 126 -2.72 -19.59 3.55
C PRO A 126 -2.09 -18.22 3.74
N LEU A 127 -2.90 -17.17 3.98
CA LEU A 127 -2.43 -15.79 4.11
C LEU A 127 -1.51 -15.59 5.33
N LEU A 128 -1.64 -16.42 6.36
CA LEU A 128 -0.72 -16.39 7.50
C LEU A 128 0.73 -16.61 7.07
N TRP A 129 0.97 -17.33 5.99
CA TRP A 129 2.29 -17.70 5.49
C TRP A 129 2.84 -16.76 4.42
N SER A 130 2.20 -15.61 4.24
CA SER A 130 2.65 -14.58 3.29
C SER A 130 4.11 -14.19 3.53
N ARG A 131 4.84 -13.97 2.44
CA ARG A 131 6.26 -13.58 2.47
C ARG A 131 6.43 -12.10 2.81
N SER A 132 5.41 -11.27 2.53
CA SER A 132 5.35 -9.87 2.93
C SER A 132 3.96 -9.48 3.41
N PHE A 133 3.90 -8.54 4.37
CA PHE A 133 2.66 -7.98 4.90
C PHE A 133 2.68 -6.46 4.77
N HIS A 134 1.59 -5.91 4.25
CA HIS A 134 1.27 -4.50 4.33
C HIS A 134 0.32 -4.24 5.49
N LEU A 135 0.76 -3.39 6.43
CA LEU A 135 0.04 -3.01 7.63
C LEU A 135 -0.31 -1.52 7.54
N ILE A 136 -1.60 -1.18 7.59
CA ILE A 136 -2.07 0.20 7.68
C ILE A 136 -2.77 0.41 9.02
N CYS A 137 -2.08 1.04 9.98
CA CYS A 137 -2.55 1.11 11.37
C CYS A 137 -1.77 2.14 12.19
N SER A 138 -2.25 2.31 13.46
CA SER A 138 -1.51 3.08 14.48
C SER A 138 -0.20 2.41 14.87
N PRO A 139 0.76 3.15 15.48
CA PRO A 139 2.00 2.59 15.97
C PRO A 139 1.83 1.39 16.90
N SER A 140 0.97 1.51 17.92
CA SER A 140 0.71 0.42 18.88
C SER A 140 0.11 -0.80 18.20
N ARG A 141 -0.86 -0.61 17.29
CA ARG A 141 -1.46 -1.70 16.54
C ARG A 141 -0.48 -2.38 15.58
N CYS A 142 0.51 -1.64 15.06
CA CYS A 142 1.57 -2.20 14.23
C CYS A 142 2.37 -3.24 15.03
N ILE A 143 2.78 -2.89 16.25
CA ILE A 143 3.48 -3.80 17.16
C ILE A 143 2.63 -5.04 17.44
N ASP A 144 1.38 -4.85 17.85
CA ASP A 144 0.46 -5.95 18.16
C ASP A 144 0.28 -6.91 16.97
N LEU A 145 0.11 -6.38 15.77
CA LEU A 145 -0.07 -7.19 14.57
C LEU A 145 1.18 -8.02 14.27
N VAL A 146 2.37 -7.40 14.29
CA VAL A 146 3.62 -8.10 14.00
C VAL A 146 3.88 -9.21 15.01
N GLU A 147 3.78 -8.91 16.30
CA GLU A 147 4.02 -9.89 17.38
C GLU A 147 3.05 -11.07 17.31
N ASN A 148 1.76 -10.78 17.10
CA ASN A 148 0.75 -11.83 17.03
C ASN A 148 0.87 -12.68 15.75
N ILE A 149 1.19 -12.09 14.59
CA ILE A 149 1.45 -12.85 13.36
C ILE A 149 2.64 -13.78 13.54
N LEU A 150 3.75 -13.29 14.09
CA LEU A 150 4.94 -14.11 14.33
C LEU A 150 4.66 -15.22 15.36
N THR A 151 3.91 -14.92 16.41
CA THR A 151 3.49 -15.89 17.43
C THR A 151 2.63 -17.00 16.82
N LEU A 152 1.61 -16.65 16.01
CA LEU A 152 0.77 -17.64 15.34
C LEU A 152 1.57 -18.56 14.40
N ARG A 153 2.50 -17.98 13.62
CA ARG A 153 3.39 -18.75 12.74
C ARG A 153 4.25 -19.73 13.54
N LYS A 154 4.85 -19.29 14.63
CA LYS A 154 5.69 -20.12 15.51
C LYS A 154 4.89 -21.25 16.19
N GLN A 155 3.65 -20.99 16.56
CA GLN A 155 2.76 -22.01 17.15
C GLN A 155 2.41 -23.12 16.16
N GLN A 156 2.24 -22.80 14.87
CA GLN A 156 1.87 -23.75 13.84
C GLN A 156 3.09 -24.47 13.22
N ASP A 157 4.22 -23.78 13.12
CA ASP A 157 5.47 -24.34 12.60
C ASP A 157 6.67 -23.75 13.36
N LYS A 158 7.34 -24.59 14.15
CA LYS A 158 8.52 -24.17 14.93
C LYS A 158 9.72 -23.75 14.05
N SER A 159 9.74 -24.17 12.78
CA SER A 159 10.76 -23.73 11.81
C SER A 159 10.48 -22.35 11.21
N ALA A 160 9.32 -21.74 11.51
CA ALA A 160 8.89 -20.47 10.93
C ALA A 160 9.78 -19.29 11.31
N GLU A 161 10.55 -19.36 12.40
CA GLU A 161 11.51 -18.30 12.79
C GLU A 161 12.55 -18.02 11.71
N ALA A 162 12.98 -19.06 10.97
CA ALA A 162 13.93 -18.92 9.87
C ALA A 162 13.36 -18.19 8.65
N ARG A 163 12.05 -17.95 8.60
CA ARG A 163 11.34 -17.36 7.47
C ARG A 163 10.44 -16.21 7.91
N ARG A 164 11.05 -15.24 8.64
CA ARG A 164 10.33 -14.04 9.01
C ARG A 164 9.88 -13.30 7.74
N PRO A 165 8.59 -12.92 7.63
CA PRO A 165 8.10 -12.13 6.50
C PRO A 165 8.61 -10.69 6.57
N ILE A 166 8.59 -10.01 5.44
CA ILE A 166 8.84 -8.57 5.36
C ILE A 166 7.57 -7.84 5.83
N PHE A 167 7.70 -6.94 6.81
CA PHE A 167 6.62 -6.08 7.27
C PHE A 167 6.82 -4.67 6.73
N ILE A 168 5.82 -4.18 5.99
CA ILE A 168 5.76 -2.82 5.46
C ILE A 168 4.64 -2.10 6.18
N TRP A 169 4.98 -1.02 6.89
CA TRP A 169 4.03 -0.26 7.66
C TRP A 169 3.69 1.08 7.00
N GLU A 170 2.41 1.31 6.81
CA GLU A 170 1.80 2.58 6.46
C GLU A 170 1.10 3.14 7.71
N PRO A 171 1.61 4.22 8.32
CA PRO A 171 0.93 4.82 9.45
C PRO A 171 -0.40 5.46 9.00
N VAL A 172 -1.40 5.43 9.87
CA VAL A 172 -2.69 6.08 9.58
C VAL A 172 -2.59 7.58 9.85
N PRO A 173 -3.10 8.44 8.94
CA PRO A 173 -2.93 9.90 9.03
C PRO A 173 -3.35 10.51 10.36
N ASP A 174 -4.50 10.07 10.90
CA ASP A 174 -5.09 10.62 12.13
C ASP A 174 -4.19 10.45 13.37
N LEU A 175 -3.21 9.55 13.32
CA LEU A 175 -2.30 9.23 14.43
C LEU A 175 -0.84 9.55 14.10
N CYS A 176 -0.58 10.28 13.00
CA CYS A 176 0.72 10.83 12.72
C CYS A 176 0.89 12.18 13.44
N THR A 177 1.04 12.12 14.75
CA THR A 177 1.12 13.29 15.65
C THR A 177 2.31 13.19 16.59
N THR A 178 2.69 14.32 17.19
CA THR A 178 3.77 14.37 18.18
C THR A 178 3.48 13.51 19.42
N ASP A 179 2.22 13.33 19.79
CA ASP A 179 1.83 12.49 20.92
C ASP A 179 2.11 11.00 20.66
N GLU A 180 2.10 10.59 19.39
CA GLU A 180 2.40 9.20 18.97
C GLU A 180 3.87 8.99 18.57
N PHE A 181 4.74 10.00 18.70
CA PHE A 181 6.13 9.93 18.28
C PHE A 181 6.89 8.79 18.95
N ASP A 182 6.83 8.69 20.28
CA ASP A 182 7.52 7.64 21.03
C ASP A 182 6.98 6.23 20.69
N ASN A 183 5.68 6.13 20.44
CA ASN A 183 5.08 4.87 20.00
C ASN A 183 5.52 4.52 18.57
N CYS A 184 5.67 5.52 17.70
CA CYS A 184 6.23 5.35 16.36
C CYS A 184 7.66 4.78 16.45
N LEU A 185 8.56 5.38 17.25
CA LEU A 185 9.94 4.90 17.42
C LEU A 185 10.00 3.45 17.93
N LYS A 186 9.06 3.05 18.79
CA LYS A 186 8.95 1.65 19.22
C LYS A 186 8.54 0.75 18.06
N ALA A 187 7.52 1.15 17.28
CA ALA A 187 7.00 0.37 16.16
C ALA A 187 8.03 0.17 15.05
N LEU A 188 8.91 1.16 14.81
CA LEU A 188 9.98 1.06 13.81
C LEU A 188 10.86 -0.18 13.99
N ARG A 189 11.04 -0.67 15.19
CA ARG A 189 11.88 -1.84 15.49
C ARG A 189 11.25 -3.17 15.10
N TYR A 190 9.94 -3.17 14.81
CA TYR A 190 9.17 -4.38 14.49
C TYR A 190 9.00 -4.60 12.98
N ILE A 191 9.22 -3.57 12.18
CA ILE A 191 8.94 -3.59 10.73
C ILE A 191 10.23 -3.48 9.92
N ASP A 192 10.18 -3.83 8.64
CA ASP A 192 11.34 -3.78 7.76
C ASP A 192 11.35 -2.49 6.93
N ILE A 193 10.16 -1.98 6.57
CA ILE A 193 10.01 -0.76 5.80
C ILE A 193 8.87 0.07 6.39
N ILE A 194 9.15 1.34 6.69
CA ILE A 194 8.12 2.34 6.95
C ILE A 194 7.87 3.17 5.71
N SER A 195 6.60 3.39 5.36
CA SER A 195 6.26 4.23 4.21
C SER A 195 5.10 5.18 4.48
N PRO A 196 5.35 6.34 5.12
CA PRO A 196 4.39 7.42 5.23
C PRO A 196 4.35 8.24 3.93
N ASN A 197 3.37 9.14 3.81
CA ASN A 197 3.56 10.32 2.99
C ASN A 197 4.36 11.38 3.76
N HIS A 198 4.85 12.42 3.07
CA HIS A 198 5.69 13.44 3.71
C HIS A 198 4.96 14.24 4.79
N GLY A 199 3.64 14.47 4.64
CA GLY A 199 2.83 15.12 5.67
C GLY A 199 2.69 14.27 6.93
N GLU A 200 2.50 12.95 6.79
CA GLU A 200 2.47 11.98 7.89
C GLU A 200 3.81 11.92 8.62
N LEU A 201 4.93 11.93 7.86
CA LEU A 201 6.26 12.06 8.44
C LEU A 201 6.37 13.33 9.28
N GLY A 202 6.04 14.48 8.68
CA GLY A 202 6.08 15.78 9.36
C GLY A 202 5.21 15.82 10.61
N GLY A 203 4.03 15.19 10.56
CA GLY A 203 3.08 15.13 11.67
C GLY A 203 3.67 14.50 12.93
N PHE A 204 4.41 13.40 12.83
CA PHE A 204 5.11 12.79 13.98
C PHE A 204 6.11 13.73 14.64
N PHE A 205 6.74 14.60 13.89
CA PHE A 205 7.74 15.55 14.40
C PHE A 205 7.16 16.94 14.72
N GLY A 206 5.87 17.17 14.45
CA GLY A 206 5.27 18.50 14.54
C GLY A 206 5.91 19.52 13.58
N LYS A 207 6.37 19.03 12.41
CA LYS A 207 7.08 19.85 11.41
C LYS A 207 6.31 19.90 10.10
N ASN A 208 6.37 21.06 9.44
CA ASN A 208 5.89 21.17 8.07
C ASN A 208 6.94 20.59 7.10
N THR A 209 6.47 19.80 6.17
CA THR A 209 7.26 19.18 5.09
C THR A 209 6.79 19.60 3.71
N HIS A 210 5.91 20.62 3.64
CA HIS A 210 5.45 21.23 2.40
C HIS A 210 6.25 22.50 2.13
N GLY A 211 6.87 22.58 0.96
CA GLY A 211 7.39 23.81 0.40
C GLY A 211 6.33 24.57 -0.42
N PRO A 212 6.67 25.71 -1.02
CA PRO A 212 5.73 26.52 -1.80
C PRO A 212 5.16 25.78 -3.02
N ASP A 213 6.01 25.12 -3.80
CA ASP A 213 5.65 24.45 -5.04
C ASP A 213 5.89 22.93 -5.00
N HIS A 214 6.79 22.46 -4.13
CA HIS A 214 7.25 21.09 -3.99
C HIS A 214 7.34 20.71 -2.52
N ALA A 215 7.50 19.41 -2.26
CA ALA A 215 7.85 18.92 -0.94
C ALA A 215 9.18 19.54 -0.46
N ASP A 216 9.29 19.80 0.84
CA ASP A 216 10.56 20.28 1.41
C ASP A 216 11.54 19.08 1.54
N TYR A 217 12.31 18.86 0.47
CA TYR A 217 13.26 17.75 0.38
C TYR A 217 14.23 17.70 1.56
N ARG A 218 14.74 18.86 1.98
CA ARG A 218 15.69 18.94 3.09
C ARG A 218 15.05 18.54 4.42
N ALA A 219 13.88 19.10 4.71
CA ALA A 219 13.16 18.72 5.94
C ALA A 219 12.82 17.23 5.95
N ILE A 220 12.37 16.66 4.82
CA ILE A 220 12.05 15.23 4.71
C ILE A 220 13.29 14.38 4.95
N GLU A 221 14.44 14.73 4.38
CA GLU A 221 15.70 14.01 4.60
C GLU A 221 16.15 14.07 6.06
N GLU A 222 16.10 15.25 6.69
CA GLU A 222 16.48 15.45 8.09
C GLU A 222 15.60 14.63 9.04
N LEU A 223 14.28 14.61 8.83
CA LEU A 223 13.34 13.85 9.66
C LEU A 223 13.48 12.33 9.42
N THR A 224 13.65 11.92 8.18
CA THR A 224 13.88 10.51 7.84
C THR A 224 15.17 9.99 8.46
N SER A 225 16.23 10.80 8.47
CA SER A 225 17.52 10.43 9.10
C SER A 225 17.36 10.14 10.59
N GLN A 226 16.54 10.91 11.32
CA GLN A 226 16.27 10.69 12.73
C GLN A 226 15.60 9.32 12.99
N TRP A 227 14.69 8.88 12.10
CA TRP A 227 14.13 7.54 12.21
C TRP A 227 15.17 6.43 11.92
N LEU A 228 16.03 6.62 10.92
CA LEU A 228 17.11 5.68 10.62
C LEU A 228 18.10 5.57 11.78
N ASP A 229 18.41 6.69 12.42
CA ASP A 229 19.30 6.73 13.60
C ASP A 229 18.68 6.04 14.81
N SER A 230 17.36 6.12 14.98
CA SER A 230 16.64 5.37 16.01
C SER A 230 16.60 3.86 15.76
N GLY A 231 16.82 3.43 14.53
CA GLY A 231 16.83 2.05 14.07
C GLY A 231 15.47 1.58 13.53
N ILE A 232 15.43 1.23 12.25
CA ILE A 232 14.29 0.59 11.59
C ILE A 232 14.61 -0.91 11.43
N GLY A 233 13.65 -1.76 11.83
CA GLY A 233 13.80 -3.21 11.79
C GLY A 233 14.48 -3.80 13.03
N PRO A 234 14.36 -5.12 13.23
CA PRO A 234 14.93 -5.82 14.39
C PRO A 234 16.43 -5.61 14.54
N ASP A 235 17.14 -5.50 13.40
CA ASP A 235 18.60 -5.33 13.35
C ASP A 235 19.02 -3.87 13.07
N GLY A 236 18.08 -2.93 13.02
CA GLY A 236 18.33 -1.55 12.62
C GLY A 236 18.77 -1.40 11.15
N LYS A 237 18.48 -2.39 10.29
CA LYS A 237 18.86 -2.44 8.87
C LYS A 237 17.69 -2.22 7.90
N GLY A 238 16.54 -1.82 8.42
CA GLY A 238 15.37 -1.52 7.61
C GLY A 238 15.51 -0.20 6.84
N ALA A 239 14.43 0.17 6.17
CA ALA A 239 14.39 1.33 5.30
C ALA A 239 13.15 2.20 5.52
N ALA A 240 13.23 3.45 5.09
CA ALA A 240 12.11 4.35 4.96
C ALA A 240 11.86 4.68 3.47
N VAL A 241 10.60 4.70 3.07
CA VAL A 241 10.17 5.15 1.74
C VAL A 241 9.11 6.23 1.92
N VAL A 242 9.51 7.49 1.89
CA VAL A 242 8.61 8.63 2.11
C VAL A 242 8.00 9.05 0.79
N ARG A 243 6.68 8.93 0.67
CA ARG A 243 5.91 9.26 -0.53
C ARG A 243 5.62 10.76 -0.58
N CYS A 244 5.94 11.43 -1.68
CA CYS A 244 5.82 12.88 -1.85
C CYS A 244 4.87 13.28 -3.00
N GLY A 245 3.88 12.45 -3.32
CA GLY A 245 2.89 12.74 -4.36
C GLY A 245 3.54 13.00 -5.72
N LYS A 246 3.31 14.18 -6.29
CA LYS A 246 3.88 14.60 -7.58
C LYS A 246 5.40 14.66 -7.59
N ASP A 247 6.02 14.85 -6.43
CA ASP A 247 7.48 14.93 -6.28
C ASP A 247 8.14 13.56 -6.12
N GLY A 248 7.35 12.47 -6.19
CA GLY A 248 7.86 11.11 -6.15
C GLY A 248 8.07 10.58 -4.74
N CYS A 249 9.25 10.06 -4.44
CA CYS A 249 9.54 9.53 -3.11
C CYS A 249 11.03 9.60 -2.75
N LEU A 250 11.30 9.72 -1.44
CA LEU A 250 12.62 9.48 -0.85
C LEU A 250 12.71 8.02 -0.40
N MET A 251 13.73 7.32 -0.85
CA MET A 251 14.14 6.02 -0.34
C MET A 251 15.38 6.23 0.53
N ALA A 252 15.39 5.69 1.74
CA ALA A 252 16.51 5.85 2.64
C ALA A 252 16.71 4.59 3.51
N CYS A 253 17.96 4.21 3.69
CA CYS A 253 18.42 3.23 4.66
C CYS A 253 19.72 3.74 5.30
N LYS A 254 20.27 3.03 6.29
CA LYS A 254 21.44 3.49 7.01
C LYS A 254 22.61 3.82 6.07
N GLY A 255 23.01 5.09 6.03
CA GLY A 255 24.12 5.59 5.22
C GLY A 255 23.83 5.83 3.75
N GLN A 256 22.60 5.58 3.28
CA GLN A 256 22.22 5.77 1.87
C GLN A 256 20.85 6.41 1.75
N ARG A 257 20.70 7.31 0.78
CA ARG A 257 19.41 7.90 0.41
C ARG A 257 19.37 8.19 -1.09
N LYS A 258 18.17 8.12 -1.67
CA LYS A 258 17.95 8.39 -3.08
C LYS A 258 16.53 8.91 -3.30
N TRP A 259 16.39 9.98 -4.07
CA TRP A 259 15.11 10.46 -4.56
C TRP A 259 14.75 9.77 -5.87
N MET A 260 13.47 9.56 -6.08
CA MET A 260 12.91 9.06 -7.32
C MET A 260 11.69 9.90 -7.70
N PRO A 261 11.57 10.39 -8.93
CA PRO A 261 10.43 11.20 -9.36
C PRO A 261 9.15 10.34 -9.42
N ALA A 262 7.99 10.99 -9.38
CA ALA A 262 6.75 10.29 -9.69
C ALA A 262 6.72 9.84 -11.15
N TYR A 263 5.97 8.75 -11.44
CA TYR A 263 5.79 8.32 -12.83
C TYR A 263 5.10 9.40 -13.67
N HIS A 264 3.98 9.95 -13.20
CA HIS A 264 3.31 11.08 -13.83
C HIS A 264 3.90 12.40 -13.37
N GLN A 265 4.35 13.20 -14.33
CA GLN A 265 4.94 14.52 -14.12
C GLN A 265 3.95 15.66 -14.43
N SER A 266 2.77 15.33 -14.96
CA SER A 266 1.71 16.29 -15.28
C SER A 266 0.44 15.98 -14.48
N ALA A 267 -0.16 17.03 -13.90
CA ALA A 267 -1.43 16.93 -13.19
C ALA A 267 -2.58 16.45 -14.10
N GLU A 268 -2.51 16.70 -15.40
CA GLU A 268 -3.51 16.24 -16.39
C GLU A 268 -3.65 14.73 -16.49
N LYS A 269 -2.63 13.99 -16.03
CA LYS A 269 -2.63 12.53 -15.99
C LYS A 269 -3.24 11.97 -14.70
N VAL A 270 -3.63 12.82 -13.77
CA VAL A 270 -4.18 12.43 -12.47
C VAL A 270 -5.65 12.83 -12.42
N ALA A 271 -6.53 11.84 -12.55
CA ALA A 271 -7.97 12.06 -12.45
C ALA A 271 -8.47 12.02 -11.00
N ASP A 272 -7.94 11.10 -10.20
CA ASP A 272 -8.23 10.98 -8.75
C ASP A 272 -7.00 10.39 -8.01
N PRO A 273 -6.37 11.13 -7.09
CA PRO A 273 -5.20 10.65 -6.37
C PRO A 273 -5.50 9.56 -5.33
N THR A 274 -6.79 9.24 -5.13
CA THR A 274 -7.23 8.24 -4.15
C THR A 274 -6.64 6.87 -4.42
N GLY A 275 -6.13 6.24 -3.37
CA GLY A 275 -5.56 4.90 -3.45
C GLY A 275 -4.18 4.81 -4.10
N GLY A 276 -3.66 5.92 -4.68
CA GLY A 276 -2.31 5.94 -5.26
C GLY A 276 -1.24 5.51 -4.27
N GLY A 277 -1.28 6.04 -3.03
CA GLY A 277 -0.36 5.65 -1.96
C GLY A 277 -0.45 4.17 -1.59
N ASN A 278 -1.66 3.64 -1.45
CA ASN A 278 -1.85 2.23 -1.12
C ASN A 278 -1.43 1.31 -2.29
N SER A 279 -1.74 1.69 -3.55
CA SER A 279 -1.26 0.96 -4.72
C SER A 279 0.26 0.98 -4.84
N PHE A 280 0.89 2.12 -4.51
CA PHE A 280 2.34 2.21 -4.40
C PHE A 280 2.89 1.14 -3.44
N LEU A 281 2.29 0.98 -2.26
CA LEU A 281 2.76 0.03 -1.25
C LEU A 281 2.59 -1.43 -1.68
N GLY A 282 1.54 -1.76 -2.41
CA GLY A 282 1.40 -3.09 -3.00
C GLY A 282 2.50 -3.39 -4.02
N GLY A 283 2.77 -2.46 -4.94
CA GLY A 283 3.87 -2.56 -5.90
C GLY A 283 5.25 -2.59 -5.22
N LEU A 284 5.46 -1.74 -4.22
CA LEU A 284 6.67 -1.73 -3.38
C LEU A 284 6.94 -3.10 -2.78
N ALA A 285 5.94 -3.70 -2.15
CA ALA A 285 6.07 -4.97 -1.45
C ALA A 285 6.54 -6.10 -2.36
N VAL A 286 5.87 -6.30 -3.49
CA VAL A 286 6.24 -7.36 -4.44
C VAL A 286 7.55 -7.05 -5.15
N GLY A 287 7.86 -5.76 -5.40
CA GLY A 287 9.12 -5.34 -5.99
C GLY A 287 10.32 -5.57 -5.07
N VAL A 288 10.19 -5.26 -3.78
CA VAL A 288 11.21 -5.57 -2.74
C VAL A 288 11.44 -7.06 -2.66
N LEU A 289 10.36 -7.84 -2.55
CA LEU A 289 10.41 -9.28 -2.37
C LEU A 289 11.08 -10.00 -3.57
N ARG A 290 10.86 -9.51 -4.79
CA ARG A 290 11.32 -10.14 -6.03
C ARG A 290 12.61 -9.54 -6.59
N SER A 291 13.19 -8.54 -5.94
CA SER A 291 14.47 -7.93 -6.35
C SER A 291 15.62 -8.94 -6.30
N GLY A 292 15.68 -9.77 -5.27
CA GLY A 292 16.72 -10.79 -5.10
C GLY A 292 18.12 -10.23 -4.78
N SER A 293 18.25 -8.92 -4.55
CA SER A 293 19.52 -8.30 -4.13
C SER A 293 19.80 -8.55 -2.66
N SER A 294 21.08 -8.63 -2.29
CA SER A 294 21.53 -8.61 -0.91
C SER A 294 21.52 -7.19 -0.30
N SER A 295 21.44 -6.16 -1.12
CA SER A 295 21.36 -4.75 -0.72
C SER A 295 19.93 -4.36 -0.41
N ILE A 296 19.68 -3.84 0.79
CA ILE A 296 18.37 -3.29 1.14
C ILE A 296 18.00 -2.09 0.24
N MET A 297 18.99 -1.26 -0.12
CA MET A 297 18.73 -0.10 -0.98
C MET A 297 18.29 -0.51 -2.37
N ASP A 298 18.94 -1.52 -2.99
CA ASP A 298 18.55 -2.03 -4.31
C ASP A 298 17.14 -2.63 -4.28
N ASN A 299 16.83 -3.37 -3.21
CA ASN A 299 15.50 -3.96 -3.02
C ASN A 299 14.43 -2.88 -2.93
N VAL A 300 14.67 -1.85 -2.12
CA VAL A 300 13.74 -0.73 -1.94
C VAL A 300 13.62 0.12 -3.21
N GLU A 301 14.71 0.32 -3.94
CA GLU A 301 14.70 1.03 -5.23
C GLU A 301 13.84 0.27 -6.26
N ASN A 302 14.06 -1.04 -6.42
CA ASN A 302 13.21 -1.85 -7.30
C ASN A 302 11.74 -1.82 -6.86
N GLY A 303 11.50 -1.91 -5.55
CA GLY A 303 10.17 -1.80 -4.97
C GLY A 303 9.52 -0.45 -5.24
N ALA A 304 10.24 0.65 -5.09
CA ALA A 304 9.73 2.00 -5.32
C ALA A 304 9.43 2.25 -6.81
N VAL A 305 10.23 1.70 -7.73
CA VAL A 305 9.93 1.74 -9.17
C VAL A 305 8.60 1.04 -9.46
N TRP A 306 8.39 -0.17 -8.94
CA TRP A 306 7.13 -0.89 -9.12
C TRP A 306 5.97 -0.18 -8.42
N GLY A 307 6.21 0.37 -7.23
CA GLY A 307 5.24 1.19 -6.50
C GLY A 307 4.78 2.41 -7.29
N SER A 308 5.71 3.18 -7.87
CA SER A 308 5.38 4.35 -8.70
C SER A 308 4.52 4.00 -9.91
N ILE A 309 4.84 2.89 -10.57
CA ILE A 309 4.06 2.40 -11.71
C ILE A 309 2.68 1.94 -11.27
N SER A 310 2.59 1.18 -10.18
CA SER A 310 1.29 0.75 -9.63
C SER A 310 0.42 1.93 -9.24
N ALA A 311 0.99 2.93 -8.57
CA ALA A 311 0.29 4.16 -8.24
C ALA A 311 -0.21 4.91 -9.47
N SER A 312 0.60 4.97 -10.54
CA SER A 312 0.23 5.68 -11.76
C SER A 312 -1.03 5.11 -12.43
N PHE A 313 -1.20 3.78 -12.44
CA PHE A 313 -2.43 3.17 -12.93
C PHE A 313 -3.64 3.48 -12.06
N ALA A 314 -3.46 3.53 -10.74
CA ALA A 314 -4.56 3.77 -9.81
C ALA A 314 -5.13 5.17 -9.87
N ILE A 315 -4.33 6.19 -10.23
CA ILE A 315 -4.72 7.60 -10.17
C ILE A 315 -5.22 8.18 -11.51
N GLU A 316 -5.23 7.39 -12.58
CA GLU A 316 -5.65 7.82 -13.92
C GLU A 316 -7.18 7.92 -14.08
N GLN A 317 -7.96 7.39 -13.15
CA GLN A 317 -9.43 7.39 -13.14
C GLN A 317 -9.97 7.46 -11.73
N VAL A 318 -11.28 7.66 -11.61
CA VAL A 318 -12.02 7.46 -10.36
C VAL A 318 -12.30 5.96 -10.21
N GLY A 319 -11.93 5.37 -9.08
CA GLY A 319 -12.05 3.93 -8.81
C GLY A 319 -10.86 3.13 -9.35
N MET A 320 -11.10 1.86 -9.68
CA MET A 320 -10.02 0.94 -10.05
C MET A 320 -9.67 1.00 -11.53
N PRO A 321 -8.39 0.81 -11.91
CA PRO A 321 -8.00 0.68 -13.31
C PRO A 321 -8.61 -0.55 -13.96
N VAL A 322 -8.83 -0.45 -15.25
CA VAL A 322 -9.46 -1.51 -16.05
C VAL A 322 -8.42 -2.55 -16.46
N LEU A 323 -8.61 -3.79 -16.01
CA LEU A 323 -7.87 -4.95 -16.49
C LEU A 323 -8.46 -5.42 -17.81
N SER A 324 -7.64 -5.60 -18.83
CA SER A 324 -8.01 -6.15 -20.12
C SER A 324 -6.98 -7.18 -20.58
N HIS A 325 -7.42 -8.10 -21.46
CA HIS A 325 -6.57 -9.15 -21.99
C HIS A 325 -6.44 -8.96 -23.52
N SER A 326 -5.22 -9.09 -24.01
CA SER A 326 -4.91 -9.02 -25.45
C SER A 326 -4.06 -10.24 -25.84
N ALA A 327 -3.80 -10.38 -27.14
CA ALA A 327 -2.88 -11.41 -27.64
C ALA A 327 -1.46 -11.27 -27.10
N GLN A 328 -1.08 -10.06 -26.66
CA GLN A 328 0.24 -9.76 -26.06
C GLN A 328 0.28 -9.90 -24.53
N GLY A 329 -0.86 -10.24 -23.90
CA GLY A 329 -0.99 -10.41 -22.45
C GLY A 329 -1.95 -9.43 -21.81
N GLU A 330 -1.83 -9.26 -20.48
CA GLU A 330 -2.66 -8.35 -19.71
C GLU A 330 -2.25 -6.88 -19.91
N THR A 331 -3.26 -6.02 -19.91
CA THR A 331 -3.07 -4.56 -19.88
C THR A 331 -3.92 -3.95 -18.78
N TRP A 332 -3.44 -2.86 -18.19
CA TRP A 332 -4.17 -2.01 -17.26
C TRP A 332 -4.39 -0.65 -17.92
N ASN A 333 -5.63 -0.16 -17.93
CA ASN A 333 -6.03 1.04 -18.69
C ASN A 333 -5.55 1.01 -20.16
N GLY A 334 -5.50 -0.19 -20.78
CA GLY A 334 -5.04 -0.37 -22.14
C GLY A 334 -3.51 -0.33 -22.32
N VAL A 335 -2.72 -0.23 -21.25
CA VAL A 335 -1.25 -0.15 -21.30
C VAL A 335 -0.61 -1.40 -20.71
N CYS A 336 0.41 -1.94 -21.36
CA CYS A 336 1.22 -3.04 -20.86
C CYS A 336 2.11 -2.55 -19.69
N VAL A 337 2.16 -3.31 -18.61
CA VAL A 337 2.97 -2.95 -17.41
C VAL A 337 4.46 -2.89 -17.76
N GLN A 338 4.95 -3.80 -18.62
CA GLN A 338 6.35 -3.85 -19.01
C GLN A 338 6.78 -2.65 -19.88
N ASP A 339 5.86 -2.14 -20.71
CA ASP A 339 6.15 -0.93 -21.50
C ASP A 339 6.31 0.27 -20.58
N ARG A 340 5.41 0.41 -19.59
CA ARG A 340 5.49 1.47 -18.60
C ARG A 340 6.73 1.36 -17.70
N LEU A 341 7.11 0.13 -17.36
CA LEU A 341 8.33 -0.14 -16.60
C LEU A 341 9.58 0.25 -17.38
N SER A 342 9.63 -0.09 -18.67
CA SER A 342 10.77 0.22 -19.54
C SER A 342 10.91 1.74 -19.74
N ASP A 343 9.80 2.44 -20.03
CA ASP A 343 9.77 3.89 -20.14
C ASP A 343 10.26 4.57 -18.84
N PHE A 344 9.76 4.12 -17.69
CA PHE A 344 10.15 4.72 -16.41
C PHE A 344 11.63 4.51 -16.10
N LYS A 345 12.16 3.30 -16.33
CA LYS A 345 13.59 3.02 -16.15
C LYS A 345 14.47 3.87 -17.07
N GLN A 346 14.05 4.11 -18.30
CA GLN A 346 14.77 4.99 -19.22
C GLN A 346 14.82 6.42 -18.70
N ARG A 347 13.69 6.95 -18.18
CA ARG A 347 13.63 8.29 -17.57
C ARG A 347 14.49 8.39 -16.32
N LEU A 348 14.49 7.36 -15.47
CA LEU A 348 15.31 7.31 -14.26
C LEU A 348 16.81 7.33 -14.54
N ALA A 349 17.27 6.77 -15.65
CA ALA A 349 18.69 6.79 -16.03
C ALA A 349 19.23 8.22 -16.27
N SER A 350 18.37 9.18 -16.61
CA SER A 350 18.71 10.59 -16.82
C SER A 350 18.25 11.51 -15.66
N TYR A 351 17.66 10.94 -14.59
CA TYR A 351 17.15 11.74 -13.50
C TYR A 351 18.27 12.32 -12.63
N VAL A 352 18.24 13.62 -12.41
CA VAL A 352 19.15 14.33 -11.50
C VAL A 352 18.49 14.45 -10.13
N GLN A 353 19.21 14.08 -9.08
CA GLN A 353 18.73 14.19 -7.70
C GLN A 353 18.50 15.66 -7.34
N PRO A 354 17.44 16.00 -6.58
CA PRO A 354 17.11 17.37 -6.16
C PRO A 354 18.13 17.96 -5.18
#